data_f9fcc1237d54925cf0473685e0e6e481
#
_entry.id   f9fcc1237d54925cf0473685e0e6e481
#
_cell.length_a   1.000
_cell.length_b   1.000
_cell.length_c   1.000
_cell.angle_alpha   90.00
_cell.angle_beta   90.00
_cell.angle_gamma   90.00
#
_symmetry.space_group_name_H-M   'P 1'
#
loop_
_entity.id
_entity.type
_entity.pdbx_description
1 polymer ?
#
loop_
_entity_poly.entity_id
_entity_poly.type
_entity_poly.pdbx_seq_one_letter_code
_entity_poly.pdbx_strand_id
1 'polypeptide(L)'
;MTAATDANWAPLEARLNGDVEVIHEFMWMFGDKDTGVEYYKHSITRRYLLLHRDGRCFQQSLNGLVEVDFGTDLRRVREHPEEGR
;
A
#
# COMPACT_ATOMS: atom_id res chain seq x y z
N MET A 1 24.96 1.76 -9.88
CA MET A 1 24.38 1.74 -9.72
C MET A 1 23.54 1.71 -9.22
N THR A 2 23.05 1.79 -9.12
CA THR A 2 22.31 1.86 -8.79
C THR A 2 21.41 1.52 -8.35
N ALA A 3 21.36 1.53 -7.85
CA ALA A 3 20.43 1.05 -7.36
C ALA A 3 19.31 1.28 -7.66
N ALA A 4 19.18 0.82 -8.35
CA ALA A 4 18.15 1.08 -8.92
C ALA A 4 17.02 1.06 -8.16
N THR A 5 16.83 0.30 -7.33
CA THR A 5 15.62 0.32 -6.82
C THR A 5 15.61 0.95 -5.52
N ASP A 6 14.74 1.88 -5.33
CA ASP A 6 14.58 2.54 -4.09
C ASP A 6 13.34 2.09 -3.39
N ALA A 7 12.88 0.93 -3.74
CA ALA A 7 11.65 0.42 -3.17
C ALA A 7 11.75 0.34 -1.66
N ASN A 8 10.79 0.89 -0.97
CA ASN A 8 10.77 0.88 0.47
C ASN A 8 9.62 0.00 0.94
N TRP A 9 9.94 -1.21 1.32
CA TRP A 9 8.94 -2.15 1.78
C TRP A 9 8.75 -2.11 3.29
N ALA A 10 9.55 -1.31 3.99
CA ALA A 10 9.53 -1.31 5.45
C ALA A 10 8.16 -0.97 6.05
N PRO A 11 7.45 0.06 5.57
CA PRO A 11 6.15 0.35 6.16
C PRO A 11 5.17 -0.81 6.00
N LEU A 12 5.17 -1.45 4.84
CA LEU A 12 4.26 -2.54 4.59
C LEU A 12 4.64 -3.76 5.42
N GLU A 13 5.93 -4.06 5.49
CA GLU A 13 6.39 -5.19 6.28
C GLU A 13 6.05 -5.01 7.75
N ALA A 14 6.19 -3.79 8.26
CA ALA A 14 5.90 -3.53 9.66
C ALA A 14 4.41 -3.70 9.95
N ARG A 15 3.56 -3.19 9.08
CA ARG A 15 2.12 -3.29 9.33
C ARG A 15 1.62 -4.73 9.18
N LEU A 16 2.27 -5.52 8.35
CA LEU A 16 1.85 -6.90 8.13
C LEU A 16 2.64 -7.89 8.99
N ASN A 17 3.47 -7.38 9.90
CA ASN A 17 4.27 -8.22 10.79
C ASN A 17 5.06 -9.27 10.04
N GLY A 18 5.55 -8.90 8.88
CA GLY A 18 6.40 -9.80 8.07
C GLY A 18 5.65 -10.91 7.38
N ASP A 19 4.33 -10.80 7.24
CA ASP A 19 3.55 -11.84 6.56
C ASP A 19 3.90 -11.81 5.07
N VAL A 20 4.87 -12.62 4.67
CA VAL A 20 5.40 -12.57 3.32
C VAL A 20 4.38 -12.94 2.26
N GLU A 21 3.40 -13.77 2.58
CA GLU A 21 2.40 -14.13 1.59
C GLU A 21 1.56 -12.92 1.21
N VAL A 22 1.17 -12.13 2.19
CA VAL A 22 0.38 -10.95 1.90
C VAL A 22 1.24 -9.87 1.26
N ILE A 23 2.48 -9.71 1.72
CA ILE A 23 3.39 -8.74 1.14
C ILE A 23 3.59 -9.01 -0.34
N HIS A 24 3.70 -10.29 -0.71
CA HIS A 24 3.92 -10.66 -2.11
C HIS A 24 2.71 -10.37 -3.00
N GLU A 25 1.57 -10.04 -2.44
CA GLU A 25 0.42 -9.65 -3.25
C GLU A 25 0.58 -8.23 -3.79
N PHE A 26 1.56 -7.48 -3.28
CA PHE A 26 1.70 -6.07 -3.62
C PHE A 26 2.93 -5.79 -4.46
N MET A 27 2.85 -4.68 -5.21
CA MET A 27 3.98 -4.16 -5.94
C MET A 27 4.26 -2.76 -5.42
N TRP A 28 5.51 -2.44 -5.14
CA TRP A 28 5.85 -1.08 -4.75
C TRP A 28 5.90 -0.23 -6.00
N MET A 29 5.13 0.84 -6.03
CA MET A 29 5.03 1.68 -7.22
C MET A 29 5.95 2.90 -7.14
N PHE A 30 5.89 3.62 -6.04
CA PHE A 30 6.78 4.75 -5.83
C PHE A 30 6.61 5.29 -4.42
N GLY A 31 7.55 6.13 -4.00
CA GLY A 31 7.47 6.81 -2.73
C GLY A 31 7.42 8.31 -2.95
N ASP A 32 6.54 8.99 -2.23
CA ASP A 32 6.43 10.43 -2.35
C ASP A 32 7.26 11.05 -1.23
N LYS A 33 8.35 11.69 -1.59
CA LYS A 33 9.24 12.27 -0.59
C LYS A 33 8.59 13.43 0.15
N ASP A 34 7.67 14.12 -0.49
CA ASP A 34 7.05 15.27 0.16
C ASP A 34 6.10 14.86 1.26
N THR A 35 5.36 13.79 1.06
CA THR A 35 4.38 13.36 2.05
C THR A 35 4.89 12.23 2.93
N GLY A 36 5.94 11.54 2.51
CA GLY A 36 6.45 10.38 3.24
C GLY A 36 5.63 9.13 3.02
N VAL A 37 4.78 9.12 2.00
CA VAL A 37 3.88 8.01 1.76
C VAL A 37 4.43 7.10 0.66
N GLU A 38 4.41 5.80 0.92
CA GLU A 38 4.78 4.80 -0.07
C GLU A 38 3.52 4.24 -0.70
N TYR A 39 3.53 4.07 -2.00
CA TYR A 39 2.37 3.60 -2.75
C TYR A 39 2.59 2.16 -3.18
N TYR A 40 1.72 1.28 -2.71
CA TYR A 40 1.77 -0.14 -3.07
C TYR A 40 0.50 -0.50 -3.84
N LYS A 41 0.64 -1.24 -4.92
CA LYS A 41 -0.51 -1.61 -5.75
C LYS A 41 -0.72 -3.09 -5.63
N HIS A 42 -1.95 -3.51 -5.39
CA HIS A 42 -2.27 -4.92 -5.31
C HIS A 42 -2.23 -5.52 -6.72
N SER A 43 -1.57 -6.64 -6.87
CA SER A 43 -1.31 -7.21 -8.19
C SER A 43 -2.58 -7.72 -8.87
N ILE A 44 -3.57 -8.10 -8.11
CA ILE A 44 -4.80 -8.66 -8.68
C ILE A 44 -5.90 -7.62 -8.76
N THR A 45 -6.21 -6.95 -7.66
CA THR A 45 -7.30 -5.99 -7.67
C THR A 45 -6.90 -4.67 -8.31
N ARG A 46 -5.60 -4.40 -8.36
CA ARG A 46 -5.05 -3.17 -8.92
C ARG A 46 -5.36 -1.95 -8.08
N ARG A 47 -5.83 -2.13 -6.87
CA ARG A 47 -6.09 -1.03 -5.97
C ARG A 47 -4.84 -0.67 -5.22
N TYR A 48 -4.76 0.57 -4.75
CA TYR A 48 -3.57 1.06 -4.07
C TYR A 48 -3.74 1.07 -2.56
N LEU A 49 -2.68 0.70 -1.88
CA LEU A 49 -2.56 0.81 -0.43
C LEU A 49 -1.47 1.83 -0.18
N LEU A 50 -1.78 2.90 0.54
CA LEU A 50 -0.85 3.98 0.76
C LEU A 50 -0.44 4.00 2.23
N LEU A 51 0.86 3.86 2.48
CA LEU A 51 1.35 3.83 3.86
C LEU A 51 2.42 4.87 4.07
N HIS A 52 2.23 5.69 5.09
CA HIS A 52 3.26 6.62 5.51
C HIS A 52 4.37 5.82 6.19
N ARG A 53 5.57 6.34 6.16
CA ARG A 53 6.70 5.64 6.76
C ARG A 53 6.55 5.42 8.24
N ASP A 54 5.68 6.19 8.91
CA ASP A 54 5.44 6.00 10.34
C ASP A 54 4.36 4.96 10.61
N GLY A 55 3.78 4.37 9.56
CA GLY A 55 2.81 3.31 9.72
C GLY A 55 1.37 3.71 9.49
N ARG A 56 1.09 5.00 9.37
CA ARG A 56 -0.30 5.43 9.14
C ARG A 56 -0.74 5.07 7.73
N CYS A 57 -2.01 4.75 7.57
CA CYS A 57 -2.56 4.35 6.29
C CYS A 57 -3.43 5.48 5.75
N PHE A 58 -3.35 5.72 4.44
CA PHE A 58 -4.10 6.80 3.82
C PHE A 58 -4.87 6.31 2.61
N GLN A 59 -5.85 7.08 2.21
CA GLN A 59 -6.62 6.80 1.02
C GLN A 59 -6.72 8.09 0.22
N GLN A 60 -6.61 7.99 -1.09
CA GLN A 60 -6.69 9.15 -1.95
C GLN A 60 -8.13 9.62 -2.05
N SER A 61 -8.33 10.92 -1.89
CA SER A 61 -9.65 11.49 -2.05
C SER A 61 -9.56 12.71 -2.94
N LEU A 62 -10.68 13.34 -3.20
CA LEU A 62 -10.69 14.53 -4.05
C LEU A 62 -9.87 15.65 -3.44
N ASN A 63 -9.80 15.70 -2.12
CA ASN A 63 -9.08 16.77 -1.46
C ASN A 63 -7.71 16.34 -0.95
N GLY A 64 -7.18 15.27 -1.47
CA GLY A 64 -5.86 14.81 -1.05
C GLY A 64 -5.94 13.52 -0.27
N LEU A 65 -4.95 13.27 0.56
CA LEU A 65 -4.89 12.02 1.31
C LEU A 65 -5.67 12.14 2.62
N VAL A 66 -6.43 11.11 2.93
CA VAL A 66 -7.20 11.06 4.15
C VAL A 66 -6.74 9.84 4.93
N GLU A 67 -6.48 10.01 6.21
CA GLU A 67 -6.03 8.90 7.04
C GLU A 67 -7.19 7.94 7.27
N VAL A 68 -6.92 6.64 7.14
CA VAL A 68 -7.92 5.61 7.30
C VAL A 68 -7.36 4.47 8.14
N ASP A 69 -8.24 3.61 8.62
CA ASP A 69 -7.81 2.46 9.40
C ASP A 69 -7.11 1.45 8.49
N PHE A 70 -5.93 1.01 8.89
CA PHE A 70 -5.14 0.10 8.06
C PHE A 70 -5.87 -1.21 7.79
N GLY A 71 -6.44 -1.82 8.81
CA GLY A 71 -7.09 -3.12 8.63
C GLY A 71 -8.27 -3.04 7.67
N THR A 72 -9.06 -1.99 7.80
CA THR A 72 -10.20 -1.78 6.94
C THR A 72 -9.75 -1.53 5.51
N ASP A 73 -8.74 -0.69 5.33
CA ASP A 73 -8.28 -0.35 3.99
C ASP A 73 -7.58 -1.54 3.34
N LEU A 74 -6.84 -2.31 4.10
CA LEU A 74 -6.19 -3.51 3.58
C LEU A 74 -7.23 -4.49 3.05
N ARG A 75 -8.33 -4.65 3.78
CA ARG A 75 -9.40 -5.53 3.33
C ARG A 75 -9.99 -5.01 2.02
N ARG A 76 -10.25 -3.72 1.93
CA ARG A 76 -10.77 -3.12 0.71
C ARG A 76 -9.85 -3.38 -0.47
N VAL A 77 -8.55 -3.22 -0.26
CA VAL A 77 -7.58 -3.36 -1.35
C VAL A 77 -7.48 -4.82 -1.79
N ARG A 78 -7.54 -5.76 -0.86
CA ARG A 78 -7.38 -7.17 -1.20
C ARG A 78 -8.67 -7.83 -1.69
N GLU A 79 -9.82 -7.21 -1.42
CA GLU A 79 -11.08 -7.87 -1.69
C GLU A 79 -11.37 -7.90 -3.16
N HIS A 80 -11.55 -9.07 -3.71
CA HIS A 80 -11.85 -9.21 -5.12
C HIS A 80 -13.26 -8.74 -5.39
N PRO A 81 -13.48 -8.04 -6.48
CA PRO A 81 -14.82 -7.70 -6.85
C PRO A 81 -15.58 -8.97 -7.12
N GLU A 82 -16.81 -8.95 -6.76
CA GLU A 82 -17.52 -10.05 -6.99
C GLU A 82 -17.90 -10.19 -8.27
N GLU A 83 -17.59 -10.47 -9.05
CA GLU A 83 -17.84 -10.45 -10.30
C GLU A 83 -18.67 -11.30 -10.59
N GLY A 84 -19.19 -11.29 -10.92
CA GLY A 84 -19.80 -12.07 -11.18
C GLY A 84 -20.70 -12.27 -11.12
N ARG A 85 -20.75 -12.13 -10.82
CA ARG A 85 -21.26 -12.35 -10.74
C ARG A 85 -21.82 -12.07 -10.91
#